data_f49591d2f1c9be6ad19dadc4ae886f9f
#
_entry.id   f49591d2f1c9be6ad19dadc4ae886f9f
#
_cell.length_a   1.000
_cell.length_b   1.000
_cell.length_c   1.000
_cell.angle_alpha   90.00
_cell.angle_beta   90.00
_cell.angle_gamma   90.00
#
_symmetry.space_group_name_H-M   'P 1'
#
loop_
_entity.id
_entity.type
_entity.pdbx_description
1 polymer ?
#
loop_
_entity_poly.entity_id
_entity_poly.type
_entity_poly.pdbx_seq_one_letter_code
_entity_poly.pdbx_strand_id
1 'polypeptide(L)'
;MTKVHWGLLWSILRINKQGIMNETILVIYLAGGCFWGVEHYMKLLPGVVETEVGYANTIVENPSYEEVCTGKTEAAETVKVSYDSSKVSLSFLLDHFFQIIDPTTLNQQGNDRGTQYRTGIYYTDAADRPIIMNAFARLQSKYSKVLMVEVKPLKNYFKAETYHQDYLSNRPGGYCHVPIEMFGLAKNAVVPKESIASDNAIRSAERKRLSESKDELKQRLSPIQYLVTQNEATERPFTNEYNDTNEDGIYVDIVSGEPLFCSKDKYDAGCGWPSFTKPIHTQGINKKSDFKLGYERIEVRSSSADSHLGHVFDDGPKEQGGYRYCINSASIRFIPKANMKSEGYGDYLYLFENNND
;
A
#
# COMPACT_ATOMS: atom_id res chain seq x y z
N MET A 1 -23.26 31.73 -24.43
CA MET A 1 -23.20 30.36 -25.00
C MET A 1 -21.75 29.93 -25.02
N THR A 2 -21.28 29.35 -23.95
CA THR A 2 -19.90 28.85 -23.76
C THR A 2 -19.93 27.32 -23.73
N LYS A 3 -19.33 26.71 -24.74
CA LYS A 3 -19.21 25.27 -24.89
C LYS A 3 -18.14 24.75 -23.91
N VAL A 4 -18.56 23.90 -22.96
CA VAL A 4 -17.68 23.14 -22.09
C VAL A 4 -17.16 21.94 -22.91
N HIS A 5 -15.84 21.89 -23.11
CA HIS A 5 -15.16 20.72 -23.71
C HIS A 5 -14.96 19.65 -22.65
N TRP A 6 -15.63 18.54 -22.84
CA TRP A 6 -15.34 17.29 -22.11
C TRP A 6 -14.17 16.59 -22.80
N GLY A 7 -12.99 16.61 -22.16
CA GLY A 7 -11.85 15.80 -22.57
C GLY A 7 -12.09 14.34 -22.18
N LEU A 8 -12.41 13.50 -23.16
CA LEU A 8 -12.50 12.05 -22.98
C LEU A 8 -11.09 11.47 -22.82
N LEU A 9 -10.85 10.86 -21.66
CA LEU A 9 -9.74 9.92 -21.42
C LEU A 9 -9.93 8.71 -22.37
N TRP A 10 -9.10 8.62 -23.39
CA TRP A 10 -8.98 7.43 -24.22
C TRP A 10 -8.05 6.43 -23.52
N SER A 11 -8.63 5.48 -22.78
CA SER A 11 -7.96 4.21 -22.50
C SER A 11 -7.80 3.46 -23.82
N ILE A 12 -6.59 3.03 -24.15
CA ILE A 12 -6.27 2.32 -25.39
C ILE A 12 -6.92 0.94 -25.35
N LEU A 13 -8.12 0.86 -25.91
CA LEU A 13 -8.84 -0.38 -26.19
C LEU A 13 -8.29 -1.01 -27.47
N ARG A 14 -7.49 -2.07 -27.35
CA ARG A 14 -7.25 -2.97 -28.49
C ARG A 14 -8.41 -3.95 -28.57
N ILE A 15 -9.33 -3.72 -29.50
CA ILE A 15 -10.39 -4.67 -29.88
C ILE A 15 -9.75 -5.70 -30.79
N ASN A 16 -9.66 -6.99 -30.34
CA ASN A 16 -9.40 -8.05 -31.28
C ASN A 16 -10.73 -8.63 -31.82
N LYS A 17 -10.67 -9.36 -32.97
CA LYS A 17 -11.81 -9.73 -33.82
C LYS A 17 -12.96 -10.53 -33.16
N GLN A 18 -12.98 -10.69 -31.84
CA GLN A 18 -14.01 -11.46 -31.10
C GLN A 18 -14.73 -10.65 -30.01
N GLY A 19 -14.57 -9.32 -29.96
CA GLY A 19 -15.43 -8.45 -29.16
C GLY A 19 -15.33 -8.58 -27.63
N ILE A 20 -14.35 -9.31 -27.10
CA ILE A 20 -14.10 -9.44 -25.67
C ILE A 20 -12.93 -8.51 -25.32
N MET A 21 -13.21 -7.51 -24.51
CA MET A 21 -12.17 -6.63 -23.93
C MET A 21 -11.21 -7.48 -23.10
N ASN A 22 -9.93 -7.49 -23.45
CA ASN A 22 -8.89 -8.17 -22.69
C ASN A 22 -8.59 -7.34 -21.43
N GLU A 23 -9.37 -7.55 -20.36
CA GLU A 23 -9.13 -6.93 -19.01
C GLU A 23 -7.89 -7.51 -18.31
N THR A 24 -7.05 -8.26 -19.00
CA THR A 24 -5.92 -8.98 -18.40
C THR A 24 -4.66 -8.13 -18.26
N ILE A 25 -4.51 -7.02 -19.00
CA ILE A 25 -3.35 -6.14 -18.88
C ILE A 25 -3.58 -5.10 -17.78
N LEU A 26 -2.85 -5.28 -16.69
CA LEU A 26 -2.86 -4.38 -15.54
C LEU A 26 -1.54 -3.60 -15.46
N VAL A 27 -1.53 -2.52 -14.65
CA VAL A 27 -0.38 -1.63 -14.52
C VAL A 27 -0.09 -1.37 -13.04
N ILE A 28 1.21 -1.45 -12.69
CA ILE A 28 1.74 -1.03 -11.40
C ILE A 28 2.94 -0.09 -11.62
N TYR A 29 3.19 0.82 -10.68
CA TYR A 29 4.27 1.79 -10.74
C TYR A 29 5.23 1.54 -9.58
N LEU A 30 6.50 1.26 -9.89
CA LEU A 30 7.52 0.83 -8.94
C LEU A 30 8.70 1.81 -8.93
N ALA A 31 8.90 2.48 -7.80
CA ALA A 31 10.04 3.35 -7.53
C ALA A 31 11.03 2.60 -6.63
N GLY A 32 12.26 2.39 -7.08
CA GLY A 32 13.26 1.57 -6.37
C GLY A 32 14.69 2.04 -6.61
N GLY A 33 14.97 3.35 -6.45
CA GLY A 33 16.22 3.96 -6.79
C GLY A 33 16.31 4.32 -8.29
N CYS A 34 17.50 4.26 -8.88
CA CYS A 34 17.68 4.51 -10.31
C CYS A 34 16.79 3.57 -11.14
N PHE A 35 15.91 4.14 -11.94
CA PHE A 35 14.90 3.39 -12.69
C PHE A 35 15.47 2.48 -13.80
N TRP A 36 16.72 2.69 -14.25
CA TRP A 36 17.33 1.85 -15.30
C TRP A 36 17.47 0.38 -14.87
N GLY A 37 17.95 0.15 -13.62
CA GLY A 37 18.10 -1.20 -13.07
C GLY A 37 16.77 -1.86 -12.79
N VAL A 38 15.82 -1.11 -12.21
CA VAL A 38 14.47 -1.59 -11.93
C VAL A 38 13.73 -1.94 -13.23
N GLU A 39 13.77 -1.08 -14.26
CA GLU A 39 13.19 -1.33 -15.57
C GLU A 39 13.72 -2.63 -16.18
N HIS A 40 15.04 -2.75 -16.26
CA HIS A 40 15.67 -3.91 -16.88
C HIS A 40 15.31 -5.21 -16.16
N TYR A 41 15.30 -5.19 -14.82
CA TYR A 41 14.91 -6.35 -14.02
C TYR A 41 13.44 -6.74 -14.23
N MET A 42 12.52 -5.78 -14.08
CA MET A 42 11.09 -6.05 -14.20
C MET A 42 10.69 -6.53 -15.60
N LYS A 43 11.33 -5.98 -16.64
CA LYS A 43 11.12 -6.38 -18.04
C LYS A 43 11.47 -7.85 -18.33
N LEU A 44 12.37 -8.44 -17.56
CA LEU A 44 12.79 -9.84 -17.72
C LEU A 44 11.83 -10.83 -17.06
N LEU A 45 10.93 -10.37 -16.18
CA LEU A 45 10.01 -11.25 -15.48
C LEU A 45 8.93 -11.79 -16.42
N PRO A 46 8.55 -13.09 -16.28
CA PRO A 46 7.50 -13.68 -17.10
C PRO A 46 6.16 -12.99 -16.86
N GLY A 47 5.41 -12.76 -17.94
CA GLY A 47 4.09 -12.10 -17.89
C GLY A 47 4.14 -10.57 -17.91
N VAL A 48 5.31 -9.94 -17.75
CA VAL A 48 5.49 -8.50 -18.02
C VAL A 48 5.41 -8.28 -19.54
N VAL A 49 4.58 -7.33 -19.95
CA VAL A 49 4.28 -7.03 -21.36
C VAL A 49 5.07 -5.82 -21.84
N GLU A 50 5.17 -4.81 -21.00
CA GLU A 50 5.82 -3.54 -21.34
C GLU A 50 6.32 -2.85 -20.07
N THR A 51 7.45 -2.15 -20.18
CA THR A 51 7.98 -1.25 -19.16
C THR A 51 8.19 0.13 -19.74
N GLU A 52 8.05 1.17 -18.92
CA GLU A 52 8.32 2.55 -19.28
C GLU A 52 8.87 3.28 -18.05
N VAL A 53 9.97 4.02 -18.19
CA VAL A 53 10.53 4.81 -17.08
C VAL A 53 9.99 6.24 -17.10
N GLY A 54 9.79 6.81 -15.91
CA GLY A 54 9.24 8.15 -15.76
C GLY A 54 9.33 8.69 -14.34
N TYR A 55 8.59 9.76 -14.10
CA TYR A 55 8.59 10.54 -12.86
C TYR A 55 7.20 10.52 -12.24
N ALA A 56 7.07 9.89 -11.06
CA ALA A 56 5.79 9.75 -10.38
C ALA A 56 5.66 10.67 -9.17
N ASN A 57 4.41 11.01 -8.86
CA ASN A 57 4.01 11.75 -7.66
C ASN A 57 4.77 13.06 -7.47
N THR A 58 4.98 13.78 -8.56
CA THR A 58 5.63 15.09 -8.60
C THR A 58 4.64 16.22 -8.29
N ILE A 59 5.16 17.33 -7.80
CA ILE A 59 4.42 18.61 -7.63
C ILE A 59 4.60 19.54 -8.84
N VAL A 60 5.48 19.19 -9.79
CA VAL A 60 5.75 19.93 -11.03
C VAL A 60 5.17 19.14 -12.20
N GLU A 61 4.46 19.82 -13.09
CA GLU A 61 3.91 19.21 -14.30
C GLU A 61 5.03 18.96 -15.32
N ASN A 62 5.12 17.72 -15.81
CA ASN A 62 6.08 17.28 -16.84
C ASN A 62 7.54 17.76 -16.59
N PRO A 63 8.13 17.43 -15.43
CA PRO A 63 9.47 17.90 -15.11
C PRO A 63 10.52 17.27 -16.03
N SER A 64 11.60 18.01 -16.35
CA SER A 64 12.79 17.46 -17.00
C SER A 64 13.62 16.66 -15.99
N TYR A 65 14.53 15.81 -16.50
CA TYR A 65 15.47 15.06 -15.64
C TYR A 65 16.33 15.98 -14.77
N GLU A 66 16.80 17.09 -15.32
CA GLU A 66 17.60 18.08 -14.59
C GLU A 66 16.81 18.67 -13.41
N GLU A 67 15.52 18.97 -13.60
CA GLU A 67 14.67 19.46 -12.52
C GLU A 67 14.44 18.39 -11.44
N VAL A 68 14.21 17.12 -11.85
CA VAL A 68 14.08 15.99 -10.91
C VAL A 68 15.33 15.82 -10.07
N CYS A 69 16.53 15.92 -10.66
CA CYS A 69 17.80 15.82 -9.96
C CYS A 69 18.01 16.91 -8.89
N THR A 70 17.30 18.02 -8.97
CA THR A 70 17.35 19.06 -7.91
C THR A 70 16.65 18.64 -6.62
N GLY A 71 15.81 17.60 -6.64
CA GLY A 71 14.94 17.17 -5.53
C GLY A 71 13.75 18.09 -5.27
N LYS A 72 13.63 19.24 -5.96
CA LYS A 72 12.56 20.23 -5.72
C LYS A 72 11.22 19.86 -6.35
N THR A 73 11.21 18.91 -7.26
CA THR A 73 9.98 18.44 -7.92
C THR A 73 9.20 17.43 -7.08
N GLU A 74 9.81 16.91 -6.01
CA GLU A 74 9.30 15.76 -5.23
C GLU A 74 9.02 14.51 -6.09
N ALA A 75 9.46 14.49 -7.34
CA ALA A 75 9.29 13.34 -8.23
C ALA A 75 10.05 12.12 -7.74
N ALA A 76 9.50 10.91 -7.95
CA ALA A 76 10.23 9.65 -7.81
C ALA A 76 10.57 9.10 -9.19
N GLU A 77 11.82 8.68 -9.40
CA GLU A 77 12.18 7.81 -10.53
C GLU A 77 11.40 6.51 -10.43
N THR A 78 10.57 6.23 -11.42
CA THR A 78 9.54 5.19 -11.34
C THR A 78 9.44 4.41 -12.64
N VAL A 79 9.30 3.10 -12.53
CA VAL A 79 9.01 2.21 -13.64
C VAL A 79 7.52 1.90 -13.66
N LYS A 80 6.85 2.23 -14.75
CA LYS A 80 5.52 1.74 -15.08
C LYS A 80 5.66 0.35 -15.64
N VAL A 81 5.03 -0.64 -15.01
CA VAL A 81 5.07 -2.05 -15.40
C VAL A 81 3.68 -2.47 -15.85
N SER A 82 3.52 -2.76 -17.14
CA SER A 82 2.31 -3.36 -17.72
C SER A 82 2.48 -4.88 -17.75
N TYR A 83 1.55 -5.62 -17.17
CA TYR A 83 1.64 -7.07 -17.02
C TYR A 83 0.32 -7.78 -17.33
N ASP A 84 0.41 -9.01 -17.84
CA ASP A 84 -0.74 -9.89 -18.10
C ASP A 84 -1.12 -10.64 -16.82
N SER A 85 -2.18 -10.21 -16.15
CA SER A 85 -2.67 -10.78 -14.88
C SER A 85 -3.16 -12.22 -15.00
N SER A 86 -3.31 -12.74 -16.20
CA SER A 86 -3.59 -14.18 -16.44
C SER A 86 -2.31 -15.04 -16.42
N LYS A 87 -1.12 -14.42 -16.54
CA LYS A 87 0.18 -15.07 -16.59
C LYS A 87 1.05 -14.82 -15.38
N VAL A 88 0.88 -13.68 -14.74
CA VAL A 88 1.67 -13.29 -13.56
C VAL A 88 0.79 -12.56 -12.55
N SER A 89 0.99 -12.83 -11.26
CA SER A 89 0.33 -12.12 -10.15
C SER A 89 1.07 -10.84 -9.78
N LEU A 90 0.35 -9.85 -9.25
CA LEU A 90 0.96 -8.65 -8.68
C LEU A 90 1.87 -9.00 -7.49
N SER A 91 1.40 -9.92 -6.62
CA SER A 91 2.18 -10.40 -5.48
C SER A 91 3.54 -10.96 -5.89
N PHE A 92 3.61 -11.75 -6.97
CA PHE A 92 4.87 -12.25 -7.51
C PHE A 92 5.78 -11.12 -8.01
N LEU A 93 5.23 -10.15 -8.75
CA LEU A 93 6.01 -8.99 -9.22
C LEU A 93 6.59 -8.19 -8.07
N LEU A 94 5.81 -7.99 -6.99
CA LEU A 94 6.26 -7.28 -5.79
C LEU A 94 7.32 -8.06 -5.02
N ASP A 95 7.16 -9.37 -4.86
CA ASP A 95 8.16 -10.23 -4.19
C ASP A 95 9.51 -10.20 -4.94
N HIS A 96 9.49 -10.08 -6.28
CA HIS A 96 10.69 -9.89 -7.09
C HIS A 96 11.25 -8.46 -6.99
N PHE A 97 10.41 -7.43 -7.04
CA PHE A 97 10.81 -6.05 -6.84
C PHE A 97 11.54 -5.84 -5.50
N PHE A 98 11.05 -6.47 -4.44
CA PHE A 98 11.67 -6.39 -3.12
C PHE A 98 13.06 -7.05 -3.03
N GLN A 99 13.44 -7.90 -3.97
CA GLN A 99 14.77 -8.51 -3.99
C GLN A 99 15.85 -7.58 -4.52
N ILE A 100 15.48 -6.51 -5.21
CA ILE A 100 16.41 -5.59 -5.87
C ILE A 100 16.51 -4.23 -5.19
N ILE A 101 15.87 -4.05 -4.04
CA ILE A 101 15.91 -2.82 -3.25
C ILE A 101 16.37 -3.09 -1.81
N ASP A 102 16.88 -2.06 -1.14
CA ASP A 102 16.94 -2.02 0.31
C ASP A 102 15.69 -1.28 0.83
N PRO A 103 14.72 -1.99 1.42
CA PRO A 103 13.47 -1.38 1.83
C PRO A 103 13.59 -0.58 3.13
N THR A 104 14.76 -0.56 3.78
CA THR A 104 15.00 0.11 5.07
C THR A 104 15.64 1.49 4.94
N THR A 105 16.07 1.88 3.73
CA THR A 105 16.72 3.16 3.47
C THR A 105 15.74 4.22 3.01
N LEU A 106 15.82 5.41 3.60
CA LEU A 106 15.02 6.56 3.20
C LEU A 106 15.75 7.34 2.09
N ASN A 107 15.06 7.59 0.96
CA ASN A 107 15.58 8.40 -0.16
C ASN A 107 16.96 7.95 -0.66
N GLN A 108 17.21 6.65 -0.65
CA GLN A 108 18.49 6.08 -1.08
C GLN A 108 18.34 4.64 -1.55
N GLN A 109 19.05 4.29 -2.65
CA GLN A 109 19.30 2.90 -3.07
C GLN A 109 20.75 2.78 -3.55
N GLY A 110 21.51 1.89 -2.89
CA GLY A 110 22.94 1.79 -3.18
C GLY A 110 23.67 3.12 -2.99
N ASN A 111 24.33 3.59 -4.07
CA ASN A 111 25.06 4.87 -4.09
C ASN A 111 24.16 6.06 -4.46
N ASP A 112 22.94 5.82 -4.97
CA ASP A 112 22.02 6.86 -5.40
C ASP A 112 21.31 7.48 -4.20
N ARG A 113 21.46 8.79 -4.01
CA ARG A 113 20.92 9.55 -2.88
C ARG A 113 20.10 10.74 -3.36
N GLY A 114 18.93 10.92 -2.79
CA GLY A 114 18.00 12.01 -3.11
C GLY A 114 16.54 11.54 -3.05
N THR A 115 15.61 12.46 -2.93
CA THR A 115 14.17 12.17 -2.84
C THR A 115 13.64 11.45 -4.08
N GLN A 116 14.28 11.66 -5.24
CA GLN A 116 13.95 10.96 -6.49
C GLN A 116 14.24 9.46 -6.44
N TYR A 117 15.15 9.01 -5.58
CA TYR A 117 15.51 7.60 -5.41
C TYR A 117 14.81 6.91 -4.24
N ARG A 118 13.72 7.53 -3.72
CA ARG A 118 12.90 6.89 -2.69
C ARG A 118 12.22 5.65 -3.21
N THR A 119 11.97 4.71 -2.31
CA THR A 119 11.28 3.48 -2.65
C THR A 119 9.77 3.64 -2.50
N GLY A 120 9.01 3.18 -3.49
CA GLY A 120 7.55 3.28 -3.46
C GLY A 120 6.85 2.33 -4.42
N ILE A 121 5.62 2.00 -4.05
CA ILE A 121 4.66 1.24 -4.86
C ILE A 121 3.45 2.15 -5.04
N TYR A 122 3.18 2.54 -6.31
CA TYR A 122 2.08 3.43 -6.62
C TYR A 122 1.06 2.69 -7.50
N TYR A 123 -0.21 2.74 -7.10
CA TYR A 123 -1.30 2.00 -7.75
C TYR A 123 -2.37 2.95 -8.29
N THR A 124 -3.03 2.54 -9.36
CA THR A 124 -4.17 3.25 -9.97
C THR A 124 -5.50 2.55 -9.69
N ASP A 125 -5.48 1.25 -9.40
CA ASP A 125 -6.66 0.49 -8.99
C ASP A 125 -6.60 0.26 -7.47
N ALA A 126 -7.57 0.79 -6.74
CA ALA A 126 -7.67 0.60 -5.29
C ALA A 126 -7.81 -0.89 -4.90
N ALA A 127 -8.30 -1.74 -5.80
CA ALA A 127 -8.40 -3.17 -5.59
C ALA A 127 -7.04 -3.90 -5.50
N ASP A 128 -5.95 -3.25 -5.91
CA ASP A 128 -4.59 -3.77 -5.76
C ASP A 128 -4.03 -3.55 -4.35
N ARG A 129 -4.58 -2.59 -3.59
CA ARG A 129 -4.06 -2.23 -2.28
C ARG A 129 -3.95 -3.40 -1.30
N PRO A 130 -4.96 -4.28 -1.10
CA PRO A 130 -4.81 -5.43 -0.19
C PRO A 130 -3.69 -6.39 -0.61
N ILE A 131 -3.49 -6.61 -1.90
CA ILE A 131 -2.40 -7.44 -2.43
C ILE A 131 -1.04 -6.80 -2.08
N ILE A 132 -0.91 -5.49 -2.28
CA ILE A 132 0.30 -4.73 -1.96
C ILE A 132 0.59 -4.80 -0.46
N MET A 133 -0.43 -4.60 0.39
CA MET A 133 -0.26 -4.62 1.85
C MET A 133 0.11 -6.01 2.38
N ASN A 134 -0.43 -7.09 1.80
CA ASN A 134 -0.02 -8.46 2.13
C ASN A 134 1.44 -8.72 1.72
N ALA A 135 1.86 -8.29 0.52
CA ALA A 135 3.26 -8.39 0.09
C ALA A 135 4.18 -7.55 1.00
N PHE A 136 3.74 -6.36 1.41
CA PHE A 136 4.46 -5.51 2.37
C PHE A 136 4.60 -6.18 3.74
N ALA A 137 3.56 -6.85 4.25
CA ALA A 137 3.62 -7.60 5.51
C ALA A 137 4.64 -8.76 5.44
N ARG A 138 4.64 -9.52 4.33
CA ARG A 138 5.67 -10.56 4.10
C ARG A 138 7.09 -9.97 4.02
N LEU A 139 7.23 -8.77 3.46
CA LEU A 139 8.52 -8.09 3.45
C LEU A 139 8.92 -7.66 4.86
N GLN A 140 8.01 -7.02 5.62
CA GLN A 140 8.28 -6.56 6.99
C GLN A 140 8.69 -7.71 7.92
N SER A 141 8.14 -8.92 7.72
CA SER A 141 8.50 -10.09 8.53
C SER A 141 9.99 -10.49 8.45
N LYS A 142 10.71 -10.01 7.41
CA LYS A 142 12.14 -10.28 7.20
C LYS A 142 13.05 -9.22 7.82
N TYR A 143 12.49 -8.14 8.36
CA TYR A 143 13.25 -7.00 8.86
C TYR A 143 12.76 -6.57 10.25
N SER A 144 13.69 -6.37 11.18
CA SER A 144 13.41 -5.77 12.50
C SER A 144 13.20 -4.26 12.43
N LYS A 145 13.74 -3.61 11.37
CA LYS A 145 13.58 -2.18 11.12
C LYS A 145 12.26 -1.89 10.39
N VAL A 146 11.71 -0.71 10.64
CA VAL A 146 10.56 -0.19 9.89
C VAL A 146 10.94 -0.02 8.43
N LEU A 147 10.08 -0.47 7.53
CA LEU A 147 10.28 -0.30 6.10
C LEU A 147 9.99 1.14 5.65
N MET A 148 10.86 1.67 4.79
CA MET A 148 10.77 3.03 4.22
C MET A 148 10.15 3.03 2.82
N VAL A 149 9.35 2.01 2.50
CA VAL A 149 8.66 1.88 1.21
C VAL A 149 7.32 2.61 1.27
N GLU A 150 7.11 3.57 0.38
CA GLU A 150 5.81 4.23 0.23
C GLU A 150 4.79 3.29 -0.42
N VAL A 151 3.55 3.26 0.08
CA VAL A 151 2.41 2.61 -0.59
C VAL A 151 1.31 3.66 -0.73
N LYS A 152 1.11 4.17 -1.95
CA LYS A 152 0.20 5.31 -2.20
C LYS A 152 -0.55 5.16 -3.53
N PRO A 153 -1.74 5.75 -3.67
CA PRO A 153 -2.32 5.97 -4.98
C PRO A 153 -1.37 6.80 -5.86
N LEU A 154 -1.32 6.47 -7.14
CA LEU A 154 -0.62 7.30 -8.12
C LEU A 154 -1.37 8.62 -8.30
N LYS A 155 -0.71 9.75 -8.06
CA LYS A 155 -1.27 11.09 -8.29
C LYS A 155 -1.08 11.54 -9.74
N ASN A 156 0.13 11.37 -10.25
CA ASN A 156 0.52 11.69 -11.62
C ASN A 156 1.76 10.88 -12.01
N TYR A 157 1.98 10.78 -13.32
CA TYR A 157 3.14 10.14 -13.91
C TYR A 157 3.47 10.81 -15.24
N PHE A 158 4.72 11.18 -15.41
CA PHE A 158 5.24 11.75 -16.63
C PHE A 158 6.37 10.87 -17.16
N LYS A 159 6.27 10.49 -18.45
CA LYS A 159 7.28 9.67 -19.10
C LYS A 159 8.62 10.42 -19.14
N ALA A 160 9.70 9.75 -18.75
CA ALA A 160 11.04 10.29 -18.87
C ALA A 160 11.50 10.33 -20.34
N GLU A 161 12.54 11.08 -20.58
CA GLU A 161 13.13 11.33 -21.90
C GLU A 161 13.52 10.02 -22.60
N THR A 162 13.50 10.03 -23.92
CA THR A 162 13.74 8.83 -24.75
C THR A 162 15.06 8.13 -24.45
N TYR A 163 16.10 8.88 -24.10
CA TYR A 163 17.41 8.30 -23.79
C TYR A 163 17.48 7.50 -22.48
N HIS A 164 16.46 7.64 -21.61
CA HIS A 164 16.32 6.84 -20.40
C HIS A 164 15.58 5.51 -20.63
N GLN A 165 14.75 5.44 -21.67
CA GLN A 165 13.96 4.24 -21.96
C GLN A 165 14.88 3.10 -22.42
N ASP A 166 14.70 1.91 -21.87
CA ASP A 166 15.47 0.72 -22.22
C ASP A 166 17.00 0.90 -22.09
N TYR A 167 17.45 1.76 -21.16
CA TYR A 167 18.85 2.18 -21.07
C TYR A 167 19.84 1.02 -21.00
N LEU A 168 19.62 0.05 -20.09
CA LEU A 168 20.52 -1.11 -19.95
C LEU A 168 20.38 -2.12 -21.07
N SER A 169 19.26 -2.18 -21.77
CA SER A 169 19.10 -2.99 -22.98
C SER A 169 19.94 -2.44 -24.13
N ASN A 170 20.01 -1.11 -24.24
CA ASN A 170 20.78 -0.39 -25.27
C ASN A 170 22.26 -0.22 -24.89
N ARG A 171 22.59 -0.25 -23.57
CA ARG A 171 23.92 -0.06 -23.00
C ARG A 171 24.23 -1.10 -21.91
N PRO A 172 24.53 -2.35 -22.25
CA PRO A 172 24.71 -3.44 -21.27
C PRO A 172 25.79 -3.20 -20.20
N GLY A 173 26.74 -2.28 -20.43
CA GLY A 173 27.79 -1.87 -19.47
C GLY A 173 27.44 -0.58 -18.71
N GLY A 174 26.21 -0.08 -18.81
CA GLY A 174 25.76 1.15 -18.14
C GLY A 174 25.69 0.99 -16.61
N TYR A 175 25.58 2.15 -15.93
CA TYR A 175 25.41 2.16 -14.47
C TYR A 175 24.14 1.43 -14.03
N CYS A 176 24.27 0.59 -13.00
CA CYS A 176 23.16 -0.13 -12.40
C CYS A 176 23.45 -0.41 -10.92
N HIS A 177 22.48 -0.12 -10.03
CA HIS A 177 22.58 -0.49 -8.62
C HIS A 177 22.11 -1.93 -8.36
N VAL A 178 21.37 -2.54 -9.31
CA VAL A 178 20.91 -3.95 -9.21
C VAL A 178 22.08 -4.87 -9.61
N PRO A 179 22.45 -5.85 -8.77
CA PRO A 179 23.50 -6.82 -9.10
C PRO A 179 23.17 -7.62 -10.36
N ILE A 180 24.17 -7.85 -11.21
CA ILE A 180 23.99 -8.46 -12.53
C ILE A 180 23.43 -9.89 -12.47
N GLU A 181 23.73 -10.63 -11.41
CA GLU A 181 23.19 -11.98 -11.16
C GLU A 181 21.67 -11.99 -10.98
N MET A 182 21.08 -10.88 -10.50
CA MET A 182 19.64 -10.76 -10.31
C MET A 182 18.89 -10.81 -11.63
N PHE A 183 19.47 -10.32 -12.72
CA PHE A 183 18.85 -10.41 -14.05
C PHE A 183 18.71 -11.85 -14.54
N GLY A 184 19.67 -12.72 -14.18
CA GLY A 184 19.57 -14.15 -14.44
C GLY A 184 18.43 -14.81 -13.67
N LEU A 185 18.23 -14.42 -12.40
CA LEU A 185 17.12 -14.90 -11.58
C LEU A 185 15.77 -14.45 -12.14
N ALA A 186 15.64 -13.18 -12.54
CA ALA A 186 14.41 -12.67 -13.15
C ALA A 186 14.02 -13.44 -14.42
N LYS A 187 14.99 -13.66 -15.32
CA LYS A 187 14.77 -14.36 -16.59
C LYS A 187 14.31 -15.81 -16.41
N ASN A 188 14.76 -16.47 -15.36
CA ASN A 188 14.44 -17.89 -15.06
C ASN A 188 13.35 -18.04 -14.00
N ALA A 189 12.70 -16.94 -13.60
CA ALA A 189 11.66 -16.97 -12.57
C ALA A 189 10.43 -17.75 -13.02
N VAL A 190 9.82 -18.49 -12.09
CA VAL A 190 8.63 -19.32 -12.34
C VAL A 190 7.47 -18.78 -11.55
N VAL A 191 6.40 -18.40 -12.22
CA VAL A 191 5.18 -17.86 -11.58
C VAL A 191 4.36 -18.99 -10.98
N PRO A 192 4.10 -18.97 -9.66
CA PRO A 192 3.19 -19.92 -9.03
C PRO A 192 1.75 -19.68 -9.51
N LYS A 193 1.07 -20.70 -10.02
CA LYS A 193 -0.32 -20.57 -10.51
C LYS A 193 -1.30 -20.18 -9.41
N GLU A 194 -1.08 -20.67 -8.21
CA GLU A 194 -1.86 -20.33 -7.01
C GLU A 194 -1.81 -18.86 -6.65
N SER A 195 -0.69 -18.17 -6.89
CA SER A 195 -0.58 -16.73 -6.62
C SER A 195 -1.48 -15.90 -7.54
N ILE A 196 -1.63 -16.31 -8.81
CA ILE A 196 -2.54 -15.66 -9.77
C ILE A 196 -4.00 -15.80 -9.30
N ALA A 197 -4.40 -17.02 -8.90
CA ALA A 197 -5.75 -17.28 -8.43
C ALA A 197 -6.05 -16.49 -7.12
N SER A 198 -5.08 -16.44 -6.21
CA SER A 198 -5.17 -15.68 -4.95
C SER A 198 -5.35 -14.19 -5.20
N ASP A 199 -4.49 -13.57 -6.01
CA ASP A 199 -4.58 -12.14 -6.32
C ASP A 199 -5.90 -11.76 -6.99
N ASN A 200 -6.37 -12.60 -7.93
CA ASN A 200 -7.65 -12.38 -8.60
C ASN A 200 -8.84 -12.47 -7.64
N ALA A 201 -8.80 -13.40 -6.67
CA ALA A 201 -9.82 -13.52 -5.64
C ALA A 201 -9.83 -12.28 -4.70
N ILE A 202 -8.65 -11.84 -4.24
CA ILE A 202 -8.50 -10.63 -3.41
C ILE A 202 -9.03 -9.40 -4.16
N ARG A 203 -8.61 -9.20 -5.40
CA ARG A 203 -9.03 -8.06 -6.24
C ARG A 203 -10.53 -8.05 -6.49
N SER A 204 -11.13 -9.23 -6.75
CA SER A 204 -12.57 -9.37 -6.95
C SER A 204 -13.35 -9.03 -5.68
N ALA A 205 -12.92 -9.53 -4.53
CA ALA A 205 -13.53 -9.23 -3.23
C ALA A 205 -13.45 -7.73 -2.92
N GLU A 206 -12.28 -7.11 -3.16
CA GLU A 206 -12.07 -5.69 -2.90
C GLU A 206 -12.88 -4.80 -3.87
N ARG A 207 -12.97 -5.14 -5.15
CA ARG A 207 -13.84 -4.42 -6.09
C ARG A 207 -15.31 -4.48 -5.68
N LYS A 208 -15.77 -5.65 -5.20
CA LYS A 208 -17.13 -5.78 -4.65
C LYS A 208 -17.33 -4.85 -3.46
N ARG A 209 -16.38 -4.82 -2.52
CA ARG A 209 -16.41 -3.91 -1.36
C ARG A 209 -16.41 -2.43 -1.78
N LEU A 210 -15.55 -2.05 -2.72
CA LEU A 210 -15.45 -0.67 -3.22
C LEU A 210 -16.71 -0.21 -3.96
N SER A 211 -17.49 -1.14 -4.52
CA SER A 211 -18.78 -0.87 -5.16
C SER A 211 -19.96 -0.83 -4.19
N GLU A 212 -19.76 -1.16 -2.91
CA GLU A 212 -20.80 -1.16 -1.88
C GLU A 212 -21.39 0.23 -1.71
N SER A 213 -22.69 0.36 -1.90
CA SER A 213 -23.42 1.61 -1.68
C SER A 213 -23.53 1.94 -0.19
N LYS A 214 -23.82 3.20 0.13
CA LYS A 214 -24.06 3.62 1.53
C LYS A 214 -25.22 2.85 2.19
N ASP A 215 -26.24 2.47 1.42
CA ASP A 215 -27.38 1.73 1.94
C ASP A 215 -27.03 0.27 2.24
N GLU A 216 -26.23 -0.37 1.37
CA GLU A 216 -25.70 -1.71 1.62
C GLU A 216 -24.75 -1.73 2.83
N LEU A 217 -23.85 -0.73 2.93
CA LEU A 217 -22.97 -0.56 4.07
C LEU A 217 -23.77 -0.37 5.37
N LYS A 218 -24.85 0.42 5.34
CA LYS A 218 -25.75 0.64 6.48
C LYS A 218 -26.53 -0.62 6.89
N GLN A 219 -26.84 -1.49 5.93
CA GLN A 219 -27.47 -2.80 6.22
C GLN A 219 -26.49 -3.80 6.82
N ARG A 220 -25.23 -3.77 6.38
CA ARG A 220 -24.17 -4.68 6.85
C ARG A 220 -23.64 -4.33 8.24
N LEU A 221 -23.51 -3.05 8.54
CA LEU A 221 -23.00 -2.56 9.82
C LEU A 221 -24.13 -2.42 10.84
N SER A 222 -23.81 -2.65 12.12
CA SER A 222 -24.72 -2.26 13.19
C SER A 222 -24.89 -0.72 13.24
N PRO A 223 -25.97 -0.19 13.84
CA PRO A 223 -26.17 1.26 13.90
C PRO A 223 -24.98 2.03 14.49
N ILE A 224 -24.34 1.51 15.54
CA ILE A 224 -23.18 2.18 16.17
C ILE A 224 -21.93 2.09 15.28
N GLN A 225 -21.70 0.97 14.62
CA GLN A 225 -20.59 0.82 13.68
C GLN A 225 -20.71 1.81 12.51
N TYR A 226 -21.92 1.94 11.96
CA TYR A 226 -22.16 2.90 10.87
C TYR A 226 -21.98 4.35 11.36
N LEU A 227 -22.54 4.72 12.51
CA LEU A 227 -22.41 6.06 13.07
C LEU A 227 -20.93 6.41 13.34
N VAL A 228 -20.18 5.49 13.92
CA VAL A 228 -18.75 5.73 14.21
C VAL A 228 -17.96 5.85 12.92
N THR A 229 -18.03 4.85 12.03
CA THR A 229 -17.15 4.81 10.85
C THR A 229 -17.49 5.84 9.79
N GLN A 230 -18.78 6.17 9.60
CA GLN A 230 -19.27 7.02 8.51
C GLN A 230 -19.67 8.43 8.95
N ASN A 231 -20.04 8.62 10.21
CA ASN A 231 -20.54 9.89 10.73
C ASN A 231 -19.65 10.44 11.87
N GLU A 232 -18.45 9.87 12.08
CA GLU A 232 -17.46 10.35 13.05
C GLU A 232 -18.03 10.44 14.49
N ALA A 233 -18.96 9.54 14.83
CA ALA A 233 -19.45 9.41 16.20
C ALA A 233 -18.42 8.71 17.09
N THR A 234 -18.61 8.81 18.40
CA THR A 234 -17.82 8.10 19.41
C THR A 234 -18.76 7.21 20.23
N GLU A 235 -18.40 5.95 20.42
CA GLU A 235 -19.11 5.04 21.30
C GLU A 235 -18.89 5.38 22.78
N ARG A 236 -19.71 4.81 23.68
CA ARG A 236 -19.58 5.07 25.12
C ARG A 236 -18.31 4.41 25.69
N PRO A 237 -17.58 5.09 26.59
CA PRO A 237 -16.42 4.51 27.26
C PRO A 237 -16.84 3.34 28.18
N PHE A 238 -15.94 2.37 28.39
CA PHE A 238 -16.07 1.22 29.31
C PHE A 238 -17.24 0.26 29.02
N THR A 239 -17.92 0.43 27.89
CA THR A 239 -19.07 -0.42 27.50
C THR A 239 -18.89 -1.05 26.13
N ASN A 240 -17.72 -0.89 25.54
CA ASN A 240 -17.41 -1.36 24.20
C ASN A 240 -16.72 -2.73 24.22
N GLU A 241 -16.77 -3.42 23.09
CA GLU A 241 -16.45 -4.86 22.98
C GLU A 241 -14.97 -5.17 23.26
N TYR A 242 -14.05 -4.27 22.86
CA TYR A 242 -12.63 -4.61 22.85
C TYR A 242 -11.78 -3.87 23.89
N ASN A 243 -12.40 -3.08 24.78
CA ASN A 243 -11.66 -2.41 25.85
C ASN A 243 -10.84 -3.43 26.68
N ASP A 244 -11.48 -4.51 27.12
CA ASP A 244 -10.90 -5.50 28.03
C ASP A 244 -10.38 -6.78 27.34
N THR A 245 -10.34 -6.80 25.99
CA THR A 245 -9.83 -7.96 25.22
C THR A 245 -8.31 -8.05 25.34
N ASN A 246 -7.80 -9.19 25.83
CA ASN A 246 -6.36 -9.46 26.03
C ASN A 246 -5.85 -10.66 25.22
N GLU A 247 -6.66 -11.20 24.31
CA GLU A 247 -6.27 -12.32 23.45
C GLU A 247 -5.29 -11.87 22.36
N ASP A 248 -4.34 -12.76 21.97
CA ASP A 248 -3.45 -12.52 20.85
C ASP A 248 -4.21 -12.49 19.53
N GLY A 249 -4.02 -11.42 18.76
CA GLY A 249 -4.68 -11.22 17.46
C GLY A 249 -4.45 -9.83 16.89
N ILE A 250 -5.08 -9.56 15.78
CA ILE A 250 -5.05 -8.26 15.12
C ILE A 250 -6.44 -7.61 15.10
N TYR A 251 -6.46 -6.30 15.04
CA TYR A 251 -7.66 -5.49 14.86
C TYR A 251 -7.67 -4.93 13.45
N VAL A 252 -8.73 -5.21 12.71
CA VAL A 252 -8.92 -4.79 11.33
C VAL A 252 -10.06 -3.77 11.22
N ASP A 253 -10.04 -2.90 10.22
CA ASP A 253 -11.15 -1.99 9.93
C ASP A 253 -12.42 -2.81 9.66
N ILE A 254 -13.51 -2.50 10.37
CA ILE A 254 -14.81 -3.22 10.23
C ILE A 254 -15.42 -3.04 8.82
N VAL A 255 -15.09 -1.97 8.13
CA VAL A 255 -15.58 -1.66 6.78
C VAL A 255 -14.77 -2.38 5.71
N SER A 256 -13.44 -2.24 5.73
CA SER A 256 -12.55 -2.76 4.67
C SER A 256 -11.86 -4.08 4.99
N GLY A 257 -11.76 -4.45 6.26
CA GLY A 257 -10.92 -5.58 6.68
C GLY A 257 -9.41 -5.24 6.67
N GLU A 258 -9.00 -3.98 6.45
CA GLU A 258 -7.60 -3.57 6.47
C GLU A 258 -6.99 -3.80 7.86
N PRO A 259 -5.84 -4.52 7.99
CA PRO A 259 -5.14 -4.68 9.26
C PRO A 259 -4.63 -3.34 9.80
N LEU A 260 -5.02 -2.99 11.04
CA LEU A 260 -4.74 -1.69 11.64
C LEU A 260 -3.83 -1.78 12.87
N PHE A 261 -4.19 -2.63 13.85
CA PHE A 261 -3.49 -2.71 15.13
C PHE A 261 -3.24 -4.16 15.55
N CYS A 262 -2.18 -4.37 16.35
CA CYS A 262 -1.83 -5.66 16.93
C CYS A 262 -2.15 -5.66 18.44
N SER A 263 -2.60 -6.78 18.98
CA SER A 263 -2.82 -6.95 20.42
C SER A 263 -1.54 -6.76 21.25
N LYS A 264 -0.37 -7.01 20.67
CA LYS A 264 0.93 -6.76 21.32
C LYS A 264 1.23 -5.29 21.59
N ASP A 265 0.60 -4.40 20.84
CA ASP A 265 0.74 -2.95 20.99
C ASP A 265 -0.44 -2.32 21.77
N LYS A 266 -1.40 -3.16 22.22
CA LYS A 266 -2.54 -2.76 23.05
C LYS A 266 -2.13 -2.64 24.52
N TYR A 267 -2.67 -1.62 25.20
CA TYR A 267 -2.47 -1.46 26.64
C TYR A 267 -3.69 -0.81 27.29
N ASP A 268 -3.84 -0.95 28.60
CA ASP A 268 -4.88 -0.27 29.37
C ASP A 268 -4.46 1.19 29.65
N ALA A 269 -5.10 2.13 28.98
CA ALA A 269 -4.90 3.57 29.18
C ALA A 269 -5.89 4.17 30.20
N GLY A 270 -6.78 3.38 30.78
CA GLY A 270 -7.82 3.84 31.71
C GLY A 270 -8.86 4.77 31.08
N CYS A 271 -8.90 4.92 29.76
CA CYS A 271 -9.76 5.88 29.07
C CYS A 271 -11.13 5.28 28.67
N GLY A 272 -11.27 3.96 28.74
CA GLY A 272 -12.52 3.25 28.43
C GLY A 272 -12.70 2.87 26.97
N TRP A 273 -11.64 2.99 26.15
CA TRP A 273 -11.56 2.53 24.76
C TRP A 273 -10.28 1.75 24.52
N PRO A 274 -10.25 0.79 23.57
CA PRO A 274 -9.02 0.12 23.17
C PRO A 274 -7.95 1.14 22.80
N SER A 275 -6.79 1.02 23.43
CA SER A 275 -5.67 1.94 23.22
C SER A 275 -4.44 1.17 22.75
N PHE A 276 -3.76 1.73 21.72
CA PHE A 276 -2.60 1.12 21.09
C PHE A 276 -1.44 2.13 21.05
N THR A 277 -0.22 1.62 21.13
CA THR A 277 0.99 2.47 21.07
C THR A 277 1.38 2.82 19.64
N LYS A 278 1.04 1.96 18.67
CA LYS A 278 1.31 2.17 17.24
C LYS A 278 0.36 1.34 16.36
N PRO A 279 0.16 1.71 15.08
CA PRO A 279 -0.46 0.84 14.09
C PRO A 279 0.52 -0.25 13.62
N ILE A 280 0.00 -1.35 13.04
CA ILE A 280 0.80 -2.39 12.38
C ILE A 280 1.69 -1.77 11.29
N HIS A 281 1.07 -0.94 10.43
CA HIS A 281 1.76 -0.19 9.39
C HIS A 281 1.26 1.24 9.37
N THR A 282 2.16 2.21 9.28
CA THR A 282 1.79 3.64 9.20
C THR A 282 0.97 3.95 7.93
N GLN A 283 1.13 3.16 6.88
CA GLN A 283 0.36 3.25 5.62
C GLN A 283 -1.10 2.79 5.76
N GLY A 284 -1.45 2.06 6.83
CA GLY A 284 -2.82 1.60 7.11
C GLY A 284 -3.73 2.70 7.67
N ILE A 285 -3.18 3.83 8.10
CA ILE A 285 -3.93 4.92 8.70
C ILE A 285 -3.60 6.28 8.08
N ASN A 286 -4.59 7.17 8.08
CA ASN A 286 -4.46 8.59 7.79
C ASN A 286 -4.68 9.40 9.06
N LYS A 287 -3.98 10.53 9.20
CA LYS A 287 -4.14 11.48 10.31
C LYS A 287 -4.68 12.80 9.77
N LYS A 288 -5.68 13.37 10.46
CA LYS A 288 -6.34 14.61 10.07
C LYS A 288 -6.60 15.48 11.30
N SER A 289 -6.38 16.79 11.20
CA SER A 289 -6.75 17.72 12.28
C SER A 289 -8.27 17.76 12.45
N ASP A 290 -8.73 17.66 13.71
CA ASP A 290 -10.13 17.74 14.13
C ASP A 290 -10.30 18.81 15.20
N PHE A 291 -11.20 19.79 14.95
CA PHE A 291 -11.50 20.93 15.82
C PHE A 291 -12.93 20.90 16.43
N LYS A 292 -13.65 19.77 16.32
CA LYS A 292 -15.07 19.70 16.73
C LYS A 292 -15.33 20.02 18.19
N LEU A 293 -14.34 19.81 19.07
CA LEU A 293 -14.48 20.12 20.51
C LEU A 293 -13.93 21.49 20.91
N GLY A 294 -13.57 22.37 19.94
CA GLY A 294 -13.05 23.69 20.21
C GLY A 294 -11.53 23.73 20.48
N TYR A 295 -10.84 22.60 20.43
CA TYR A 295 -9.39 22.48 20.44
C TYR A 295 -8.93 21.45 19.40
N GLU A 296 -7.67 21.51 18.98
CA GLU A 296 -7.13 20.61 17.98
C GLU A 296 -6.91 19.22 18.56
N ARG A 297 -7.43 18.20 17.86
CA ARG A 297 -7.11 16.78 18.05
C ARG A 297 -6.66 16.22 16.72
N ILE A 298 -5.96 15.10 16.75
CA ILE A 298 -5.58 14.38 15.53
C ILE A 298 -6.49 13.16 15.38
N GLU A 299 -7.43 13.23 14.45
CA GLU A 299 -8.29 12.14 14.03
C GLU A 299 -7.48 11.06 13.33
N VAL A 300 -7.78 9.80 13.61
CA VAL A 300 -7.23 8.62 12.93
C VAL A 300 -8.33 7.99 12.08
N ARG A 301 -8.03 7.82 10.80
CA ARG A 301 -8.92 7.19 9.81
C ARG A 301 -8.21 6.02 9.13
N SER A 302 -8.94 4.99 8.71
CA SER A 302 -8.36 3.91 7.89
C SER A 302 -8.00 4.43 6.49
N SER A 303 -6.92 3.90 5.93
CA SER A 303 -6.46 4.35 4.61
C SER A 303 -7.28 3.77 3.46
N SER A 304 -7.85 2.58 3.64
CA SER A 304 -8.59 1.87 2.58
C SER A 304 -10.04 2.30 2.46
N ALA A 305 -10.75 2.55 3.58
CA ALA A 305 -12.17 2.86 3.58
C ALA A 305 -12.49 4.28 4.07
N ASP A 306 -11.47 5.04 4.48
CA ASP A 306 -11.63 6.35 5.14
C ASP A 306 -12.57 6.31 6.35
N SER A 307 -12.63 5.15 7.03
CA SER A 307 -13.42 4.98 8.25
C SER A 307 -12.85 5.83 9.38
N HIS A 308 -13.71 6.58 10.08
CA HIS A 308 -13.31 7.17 11.35
C HIS A 308 -13.01 6.07 12.36
N LEU A 309 -11.80 6.06 12.92
CA LEU A 309 -11.38 5.05 13.91
C LEU A 309 -11.37 5.61 15.33
N GLY A 310 -10.92 6.83 15.51
CA GLY A 310 -10.71 7.48 16.79
C GLY A 310 -9.72 8.63 16.69
N HIS A 311 -8.88 8.80 17.72
CA HIS A 311 -7.89 9.87 17.77
C HIS A 311 -6.55 9.36 18.28
N VAL A 312 -5.47 10.07 17.93
CA VAL A 312 -4.14 9.84 18.48
C VAL A 312 -3.73 11.01 19.37
N PHE A 313 -3.12 10.69 20.51
CA PHE A 313 -2.62 11.61 21.52
C PHE A 313 -1.13 11.37 21.78
N ASP A 314 -0.44 12.33 22.38
CA ASP A 314 0.99 12.31 22.73
C ASP A 314 1.24 11.98 24.21
N ASP A 315 0.24 11.36 24.87
CA ASP A 315 0.23 10.98 26.28
C ASP A 315 0.40 9.46 26.50
N GLY A 316 0.88 8.74 25.49
CA GLY A 316 1.15 7.31 25.56
C GLY A 316 2.47 6.95 26.27
N PRO A 317 2.78 5.65 26.42
CA PRO A 317 4.02 5.14 27.02
C PRO A 317 5.26 5.66 26.28
N LYS A 318 6.13 6.40 26.96
CA LYS A 318 7.31 7.05 26.33
C LYS A 318 8.30 6.04 25.76
N GLU A 319 8.49 4.91 26.43
CA GLU A 319 9.34 3.80 26.03
C GLU A 319 8.84 3.09 24.77
N GLN A 320 7.57 3.31 24.38
CA GLN A 320 6.94 2.75 23.18
C GLN A 320 6.59 3.83 22.14
N GLY A 321 7.27 4.97 22.17
CA GLY A 321 7.11 6.04 21.19
C GLY A 321 6.22 7.20 21.60
N GLY A 322 5.59 7.16 22.79
CA GLY A 322 4.87 8.27 23.41
C GLY A 322 3.47 8.55 22.82
N TYR A 323 2.99 7.73 21.88
CA TYR A 323 1.65 7.91 21.29
C TYR A 323 0.63 6.97 21.90
N ARG A 324 -0.62 7.46 22.00
CA ARG A 324 -1.81 6.69 22.36
C ARG A 324 -2.85 6.80 21.25
N TYR A 325 -3.04 5.72 20.51
CA TYR A 325 -4.12 5.58 19.55
C TYR A 325 -5.37 5.08 20.28
N CYS A 326 -6.31 5.98 20.57
CA CYS A 326 -7.56 5.70 21.25
C CYS A 326 -8.64 5.41 20.22
N ILE A 327 -9.05 4.14 20.09
CA ILE A 327 -9.81 3.63 18.95
C ILE A 327 -11.18 3.13 19.41
N ASN A 328 -12.25 3.47 18.65
CA ASN A 328 -13.59 2.93 18.89
C ASN A 328 -13.63 1.43 18.56
N SER A 329 -14.10 0.59 19.47
CA SER A 329 -14.34 -0.84 19.19
C SER A 329 -15.30 -1.03 18.01
N ALA A 330 -16.30 -0.14 17.89
CA ALA A 330 -17.27 -0.17 16.81
C ALA A 330 -16.64 0.06 15.40
N SER A 331 -15.45 0.62 15.32
CA SER A 331 -14.74 0.85 14.04
C SER A 331 -13.84 -0.30 13.62
N ILE A 332 -13.60 -1.26 14.50
CA ILE A 332 -12.66 -2.36 14.28
C ILE A 332 -13.34 -3.72 14.51
N ARG A 333 -12.72 -4.77 13.97
CA ARG A 333 -13.06 -6.17 14.23
C ARG A 333 -11.80 -6.91 14.68
N PHE A 334 -11.92 -7.67 15.77
CA PHE A 334 -10.82 -8.49 16.26
C PHE A 334 -10.74 -9.83 15.51
N ILE A 335 -9.53 -10.20 15.11
CA ILE A 335 -9.20 -11.49 14.49
C ILE A 335 -8.26 -12.22 15.44
N PRO A 336 -8.70 -13.27 16.14
CA PRO A 336 -7.84 -14.08 16.97
C PRO A 336 -6.68 -14.69 16.19
N LYS A 337 -5.49 -14.75 16.79
CA LYS A 337 -4.29 -15.34 16.17
C LYS A 337 -4.54 -16.71 15.55
N ALA A 338 -5.34 -17.55 16.21
CA ALA A 338 -5.70 -18.89 15.74
C ALA A 338 -6.46 -18.85 14.40
N ASN A 339 -7.22 -17.79 14.14
CA ASN A 339 -8.07 -17.64 12.96
C ASN A 339 -7.40 -16.85 11.83
N MET A 340 -6.28 -16.19 12.08
CA MET A 340 -5.66 -15.27 11.11
C MET A 340 -5.39 -15.93 9.77
N LYS A 341 -4.89 -17.18 9.74
CA LYS A 341 -4.60 -17.89 8.50
C LYS A 341 -5.88 -18.21 7.71
N SER A 342 -6.93 -18.69 8.37
CA SER A 342 -8.20 -19.05 7.73
C SER A 342 -9.00 -17.84 7.26
N GLU A 343 -8.81 -16.67 7.91
CA GLU A 343 -9.46 -15.41 7.56
C GLU A 343 -8.64 -14.55 6.58
N GLY A 344 -7.51 -15.07 6.03
CA GLY A 344 -6.72 -14.38 5.01
C GLY A 344 -5.63 -13.45 5.53
N TYR A 345 -5.37 -13.47 6.85
CA TYR A 345 -4.35 -12.63 7.52
C TYR A 345 -3.07 -13.39 7.88
N GLY A 346 -2.79 -14.52 7.21
CA GLY A 346 -1.62 -15.35 7.50
C GLY A 346 -0.29 -14.62 7.38
N ASP A 347 -0.19 -13.64 6.47
CA ASP A 347 1.02 -12.83 6.25
C ASP A 347 1.37 -11.93 7.46
N TYR A 348 0.46 -11.78 8.43
CA TYR A 348 0.65 -10.98 9.66
C TYR A 348 1.00 -11.82 10.90
N LEU A 349 1.15 -13.14 10.76
CA LEU A 349 1.50 -14.02 11.90
C LEU A 349 2.87 -13.72 12.49
N TYR A 350 3.78 -13.12 11.73
CA TYR A 350 5.10 -12.68 12.19
C TYR A 350 5.04 -11.72 13.40
N LEU A 351 3.92 -10.98 13.56
CA LEU A 351 3.71 -10.09 14.71
C LEU A 351 3.71 -10.81 16.07
N PHE A 352 3.53 -12.13 16.04
CA PHE A 352 3.47 -13.00 17.23
C PHE A 352 4.65 -13.97 17.32
N GLU A 353 5.56 -13.95 16.36
CA GLU A 353 6.81 -14.70 16.43
C GLU A 353 7.75 -13.95 17.38
N ASN A 354 8.30 -14.68 18.36
CA ASN A 354 9.30 -14.10 19.24
C ASN A 354 10.57 -13.84 18.42
N ASN A 355 10.89 -12.60 18.14
CA ASN A 355 12.23 -12.21 17.73
C ASN A 355 13.13 -12.40 18.97
N ASN A 356 13.58 -13.63 19.18
CA ASN A 356 14.71 -13.89 20.05
C ASN A 356 15.97 -13.43 19.30
N ASP A 357 16.33 -12.17 19.49
CA ASP A 357 17.69 -11.63 19.29
C ASP A 357 18.25 -11.17 20.62
#